data_8487d5f037b8b73dc059c1ab5ba07d2d
#
_entry.id   8487d5f037b8b73dc059c1ab5ba07d2d
#
_cell.length_a   1.000
_cell.length_b   1.000
_cell.length_c   1.000
_cell.angle_alpha   90.00
_cell.angle_beta   90.00
_cell.angle_gamma   90.00
#
_symmetry.space_group_name_H-M   'P 1'
#
loop_
_entity.id
_entity.type
_entity.pdbx_description
1 polymer ?
#
loop_
_entity_poly.entity_id
_entity_poly.type
_entity_poly.pdbx_seq_one_letter_code
_entity_poly.pdbx_strand_id
1 'polypeptide(L)'
;MDRPERCPNCDAELHGVFCNSCGQKNESSRLSTGEIAGGILEHVAELDLPIVRTVWGLTVNPGRVCLEYVAGHRKRFTNPMKYCFLAAAILLAVRAWMGSGGVNINLSTIGNPDTAMSEFASEIAQQTTSLFSQYLNWFNLLAVPIVALMLWGVIRRNRKTYAEHLSFALYVYGHIFLLKAILIVLDRPVPIRLTVFIPYLTLVYLSWAAWGMYRRSIWWSMLYAVLMFITFILMIVIFASILSLIILAIRLVFG
;
A
#
# COMPACT_ATOMS: atom_id res chain seq x y z
N MET A 1 -31.52 3.39 4.39
CA MET A 1 -30.33 2.83 5.09
C MET A 1 -30.50 3.20 6.54
N ASP A 2 -30.79 2.23 7.38
CA ASP A 2 -31.04 2.47 8.79
C ASP A 2 -29.77 2.86 9.50
N ARG A 3 -29.80 3.99 10.19
CA ARG A 3 -28.70 4.41 11.04
C ARG A 3 -28.70 3.54 12.29
N PRO A 4 -27.55 3.08 12.77
CA PRO A 4 -27.49 2.27 13.98
C PRO A 4 -27.99 3.10 15.19
N GLU A 5 -28.77 2.50 16.05
CA GLU A 5 -29.25 3.11 17.30
C GLU A 5 -28.13 3.23 18.36
N ARG A 6 -27.10 2.38 18.23
CA ARG A 6 -25.94 2.38 19.12
C ARG A 6 -24.62 2.58 18.35
N CYS A 7 -23.69 3.27 18.98
CA CYS A 7 -22.39 3.55 18.40
C CYS A 7 -21.56 2.27 18.25
N PRO A 8 -21.13 1.90 17.02
CA PRO A 8 -20.35 0.68 16.81
C PRO A 8 -18.95 0.74 17.42
N ASN A 9 -18.47 1.92 17.84
CA ASN A 9 -17.15 2.08 18.47
C ASN A 9 -17.18 1.97 20.00
N CYS A 10 -18.20 2.52 20.68
CA CYS A 10 -18.25 2.61 22.13
C CYS A 10 -19.58 2.13 22.75
N ASP A 11 -20.53 1.64 21.94
CA ASP A 11 -21.85 1.12 22.30
C ASP A 11 -22.79 2.12 23.00
N ALA A 12 -22.44 3.41 23.05
CA ALA A 12 -23.31 4.48 23.54
C ALA A 12 -24.50 4.70 22.61
N GLU A 13 -25.68 5.12 23.14
CA GLU A 13 -26.84 5.50 22.35
C GLU A 13 -26.56 6.69 21.45
N LEU A 14 -27.07 6.66 20.21
CA LEU A 14 -26.83 7.66 19.18
C LEU A 14 -28.08 8.55 19.01
N HIS A 15 -27.94 9.83 19.35
CA HIS A 15 -29.02 10.81 19.21
C HIS A 15 -28.78 11.84 18.10
N GLY A 16 -27.67 11.73 17.33
CA GLY A 16 -27.30 12.75 16.33
C GLY A 16 -26.34 12.25 15.26
N VAL A 17 -25.75 13.22 14.55
CA VAL A 17 -24.76 12.95 13.47
C VAL A 17 -23.45 12.41 14.02
N PHE A 18 -23.12 12.72 15.27
CA PHE A 18 -21.93 12.26 15.95
C PHE A 18 -22.28 11.61 17.28
N CYS A 19 -21.51 10.62 17.68
CA CYS A 19 -21.64 10.00 19.00
C CYS A 19 -21.18 10.97 20.09
N ASN A 20 -22.04 11.27 21.08
CA ASN A 20 -21.73 12.18 22.18
C ASN A 20 -20.62 11.67 23.08
N SER A 21 -20.38 10.35 23.12
CA SER A 21 -19.38 9.73 24.01
C SER A 21 -17.99 9.64 23.38
N CYS A 22 -17.87 9.29 22.09
CA CYS A 22 -16.57 9.07 21.46
C CYS A 22 -16.31 9.95 20.21
N GLY A 23 -17.29 10.77 19.80
CA GLY A 23 -17.19 11.65 18.65
C GLY A 23 -17.16 10.95 17.30
N GLN A 24 -17.48 9.63 17.21
CA GLN A 24 -17.57 8.94 15.93
C GLN A 24 -18.81 9.40 15.17
N LYS A 25 -18.65 9.67 13.88
CA LYS A 25 -19.77 10.03 13.01
C LYS A 25 -20.74 8.86 12.85
N ASN A 26 -22.03 9.16 12.99
CA ASN A 26 -23.10 8.17 12.84
C ASN A 26 -23.38 7.95 11.35
N GLU A 27 -22.61 7.09 10.73
CA GLU A 27 -22.74 6.68 9.34
C GLU A 27 -23.24 5.24 9.26
N SER A 28 -23.75 4.85 8.09
CA SER A 28 -24.25 3.48 7.87
C SER A 28 -23.18 2.44 8.27
N SER A 29 -23.62 1.30 8.75
CA SER A 29 -22.73 0.22 9.23
C SER A 29 -21.74 -0.31 8.17
N ARG A 30 -22.01 -0.06 6.87
CA ARG A 30 -21.14 -0.47 5.77
C ARG A 30 -20.19 0.64 5.37
N LEU A 31 -18.90 0.28 5.29
CA LEU A 31 -17.83 1.15 4.82
C LEU A 31 -18.04 1.52 3.35
N SER A 32 -17.95 2.81 3.02
CA SER A 32 -17.97 3.33 1.66
C SER A 32 -16.59 3.83 1.21
N THR A 33 -16.34 3.85 -0.09
CA THR A 33 -15.10 4.40 -0.65
C THR A 33 -14.96 5.89 -0.40
N GLY A 34 -16.08 6.64 -0.36
CA GLY A 34 -16.10 8.07 -0.04
C GLY A 34 -15.65 8.38 1.38
N GLU A 35 -16.02 7.54 2.35
CA GLU A 35 -15.58 7.68 3.75
C GLU A 35 -14.07 7.48 3.91
N ILE A 36 -13.49 6.57 3.10
CA ILE A 36 -12.04 6.35 3.10
C ILE A 36 -11.32 7.57 2.53
N ALA A 37 -11.83 8.15 1.44
CA ALA A 37 -11.23 9.31 0.79
C ALA A 37 -11.40 10.61 1.61
N GLY A 38 -12.58 10.82 2.22
CA GLY A 38 -12.89 12.04 2.99
C GLY A 38 -12.01 12.26 4.22
N GLY A 39 -11.49 11.19 4.83
CA GLY A 39 -10.62 11.27 6.02
C GLY A 39 -9.26 11.94 5.80
N ILE A 40 -8.86 12.25 4.56
CA ILE A 40 -7.59 12.93 4.27
C ILE A 40 -7.67 14.42 4.62
N LEU A 41 -8.81 15.05 4.38
CA LEU A 41 -8.94 16.52 4.47
C LEU A 41 -9.16 17.03 5.89
N GLU A 42 -9.72 16.22 6.78
CA GLU A 42 -10.20 16.72 8.07
C GLU A 42 -9.12 16.83 9.18
N HIS A 43 -7.98 16.11 9.12
CA HIS A 43 -7.07 16.05 10.29
C HIS A 43 -5.60 15.83 9.93
N VAL A 44 -4.95 16.81 9.33
CA VAL A 44 -3.49 16.78 9.09
C VAL A 44 -2.67 17.10 10.36
N ALA A 45 -3.28 17.69 11.38
CA ALA A 45 -2.57 18.29 12.53
C ALA A 45 -2.53 17.44 13.82
N GLU A 46 -3.30 16.38 13.94
CA GLU A 46 -3.33 15.57 15.16
C GLU A 46 -2.52 14.28 15.00
N LEU A 47 -1.26 14.32 15.47
CA LEU A 47 -0.43 13.12 15.71
C LEU A 47 -0.98 12.39 16.95
N ASP A 48 -2.08 11.69 16.77
CA ASP A 48 -2.86 11.15 17.87
C ASP A 48 -2.50 9.70 18.21
N LEU A 49 -2.84 9.32 19.44
CA LEU A 49 -2.89 7.94 19.96
C LEU A 49 -3.40 6.89 18.94
N PRO A 50 -4.36 7.18 18.02
CA PRO A 50 -4.76 6.30 16.96
C PRO A 50 -3.63 5.85 16.03
N ILE A 51 -2.65 6.71 15.68
CA ILE A 51 -1.53 6.35 14.80
C ILE A 51 -0.65 5.29 15.47
N VAL A 52 -0.23 5.54 16.71
CA VAL A 52 0.61 4.59 17.48
C VAL A 52 -0.12 3.26 17.63
N ARG A 53 -1.41 3.30 17.94
CA ARG A 53 -2.25 2.10 18.06
C ARG A 53 -2.38 1.36 16.73
N THR A 54 -2.49 2.08 15.62
CA THR A 54 -2.56 1.49 14.27
C THR A 54 -1.24 0.81 13.91
N VAL A 55 -0.10 1.50 14.09
CA VAL A 55 1.23 0.93 13.83
C VAL A 55 1.46 -0.33 14.65
N TRP A 56 1.25 -0.25 15.98
CA TRP A 56 1.42 -1.39 16.87
C TRP A 56 0.48 -2.54 16.52
N GLY A 57 -0.80 -2.23 16.29
CA GLY A 57 -1.81 -3.23 15.93
C GLY A 57 -1.48 -3.95 14.62
N LEU A 58 -1.03 -3.22 13.58
CA LEU A 58 -0.61 -3.80 12.31
C LEU A 58 0.68 -4.61 12.43
N THR A 59 1.57 -4.26 13.35
CA THR A 59 2.77 -5.03 13.64
C THR A 59 2.45 -6.35 14.33
N VAL A 60 1.49 -6.37 15.27
CA VAL A 60 1.21 -7.55 16.11
C VAL A 60 0.08 -8.43 15.54
N ASN A 61 -0.96 -7.81 14.96
CA ASN A 61 -2.10 -8.56 14.40
C ASN A 61 -2.81 -7.75 13.29
N PRO A 62 -2.24 -7.73 12.07
CA PRO A 62 -2.73 -6.91 10.97
C PRO A 62 -4.19 -7.24 10.57
N GLY A 63 -4.55 -8.51 10.57
CA GLY A 63 -5.91 -8.93 10.22
C GLY A 63 -6.95 -8.44 11.22
N ARG A 64 -6.63 -8.38 12.52
CA ARG A 64 -7.52 -7.89 13.55
C ARG A 64 -7.82 -6.39 13.40
N VAL A 65 -6.78 -5.58 13.16
CA VAL A 65 -6.95 -4.13 12.93
C VAL A 65 -7.90 -3.87 11.78
N CYS A 66 -7.71 -4.58 10.65
CA CYS A 66 -8.57 -4.45 9.48
C CYS A 66 -10.02 -4.88 9.78
N LEU A 67 -10.20 -5.98 10.51
CA LEU A 67 -11.55 -6.45 10.90
C LEU A 67 -12.25 -5.49 11.83
N GLU A 68 -11.57 -4.98 12.87
CA GLU A 68 -12.14 -4.02 13.82
C GLU A 68 -12.53 -2.71 13.10
N TYR A 69 -11.68 -2.21 12.19
CA TYR A 69 -11.99 -1.00 11.42
C TYR A 69 -13.22 -1.18 10.53
N VAL A 70 -13.30 -2.30 9.80
CA VAL A 70 -14.44 -2.66 8.94
C VAL A 70 -15.71 -2.89 9.78
N ALA A 71 -15.60 -3.46 10.99
CA ALA A 71 -16.70 -3.64 11.93
C ALA A 71 -17.24 -2.33 12.53
N GLY A 72 -16.58 -1.18 12.29
CA GLY A 72 -17.06 0.13 12.69
C GLY A 72 -16.26 0.81 13.80
N HIS A 73 -15.19 0.20 14.35
CA HIS A 73 -14.33 0.81 15.37
C HIS A 73 -13.34 1.83 14.76
N ARG A 74 -13.87 2.82 14.03
CA ARG A 74 -13.08 3.71 13.17
C ARG A 74 -12.29 4.76 13.95
N LYS A 75 -12.82 5.24 15.07
CA LYS A 75 -12.12 6.22 15.95
C LYS A 75 -10.91 5.62 16.67
N ARG A 76 -10.86 4.31 16.80
CA ARG A 76 -9.76 3.61 17.45
C ARG A 76 -8.47 3.60 16.62
N PHE A 77 -8.61 3.64 15.30
CA PHE A 77 -7.50 3.53 14.34
C PHE A 77 -7.46 4.72 13.41
N THR A 78 -6.27 5.03 12.89
CA THR A 78 -6.10 6.05 11.85
C THR A 78 -6.82 5.60 10.57
N ASN A 79 -7.42 6.54 9.84
CA ASN A 79 -8.03 6.26 8.54
C ASN A 79 -7.01 5.55 7.62
N PRO A 80 -7.39 4.44 6.93
CA PRO A 80 -6.45 3.63 6.14
C PRO A 80 -5.74 4.41 5.05
N MET A 81 -6.44 5.36 4.41
CA MET A 81 -5.85 6.21 3.37
C MET A 81 -4.81 7.17 3.97
N LYS A 82 -5.17 7.89 5.07
CA LYS A 82 -4.24 8.77 5.81
C LYS A 82 -3.00 7.98 6.24
N TYR A 83 -3.18 6.78 6.78
CA TYR A 83 -2.08 5.91 7.21
C TYR A 83 -1.17 5.51 6.06
N CYS A 84 -1.73 5.07 4.94
CA CYS A 84 -0.98 4.64 3.76
C CYS A 84 -0.18 5.80 3.15
N PHE A 85 -0.79 6.98 3.02
CA PHE A 85 -0.10 8.19 2.51
C PHE A 85 1.03 8.63 3.44
N LEU A 86 0.80 8.64 4.76
CA LEU A 86 1.83 8.98 5.73
C LEU A 86 3.01 8.01 5.66
N ALA A 87 2.75 6.72 5.61
CA ALA A 87 3.78 5.69 5.49
C ALA A 87 4.56 5.80 4.16
N ALA A 88 3.88 6.10 3.06
CA ALA A 88 4.50 6.35 1.77
C ALA A 88 5.39 7.61 1.81
N ALA A 89 4.93 8.69 2.46
CA ALA A 89 5.72 9.91 2.64
C ALA A 89 6.97 9.66 3.49
N ILE A 90 6.86 8.89 4.56
CA ILE A 90 8.02 8.50 5.39
C ILE A 90 9.02 7.68 4.57
N LEU A 91 8.55 6.71 3.79
CA LEU A 91 9.43 5.92 2.91
C LEU A 91 10.15 6.81 1.90
N LEU A 92 9.43 7.77 1.30
CA LEU A 92 10.01 8.73 0.34
C LEU A 92 11.07 9.60 1.00
N ALA A 93 10.78 10.16 2.17
CA ALA A 93 11.71 10.98 2.94
C ALA A 93 12.98 10.20 3.34
N VAL A 94 12.83 8.96 3.80
CA VAL A 94 13.97 8.08 4.13
C VAL A 94 14.81 7.78 2.90
N ARG A 95 14.21 7.47 1.75
CA ARG A 95 14.94 7.24 0.51
C ARG A 95 15.70 8.48 0.04
N ALA A 96 15.09 9.66 0.10
CA ALA A 96 15.72 10.91 -0.25
C ALA A 96 16.92 11.21 0.68
N TRP A 97 16.73 11.05 1.99
CA TRP A 97 17.79 11.25 2.98
C TRP A 97 18.94 10.26 2.83
N MET A 98 18.65 9.02 2.47
CA MET A 98 19.65 7.95 2.31
C MET A 98 20.37 7.99 0.96
N GLY A 99 19.96 8.86 0.03
CA GLY A 99 20.52 8.91 -1.34
C GLY A 99 20.20 7.64 -2.16
N SER A 100 19.29 6.80 -1.67
CA SER A 100 18.92 5.52 -2.31
C SER A 100 17.76 5.68 -3.30
N GLY A 101 17.67 6.83 -3.97
CA GLY A 101 16.55 7.21 -4.82
C GLY A 101 16.39 6.43 -6.12
N GLY A 102 17.32 5.56 -6.51
CA GLY A 102 17.29 4.85 -7.77
C GLY A 102 17.19 3.33 -7.66
N VAL A 103 16.34 2.72 -8.47
CA VAL A 103 16.45 1.30 -8.81
C VAL A 103 17.57 1.20 -9.86
N ASN A 104 18.77 0.79 -9.46
CA ASN A 104 19.85 0.50 -10.40
C ASN A 104 19.55 -0.85 -11.08
N ILE A 105 18.87 -0.80 -12.22
CA ILE A 105 18.79 -1.97 -13.11
C ILE A 105 20.04 -1.92 -13.98
N ASN A 106 21.01 -2.75 -13.66
CA ASN A 106 22.22 -2.87 -14.46
C ASN A 106 21.87 -3.72 -15.71
N LEU A 107 21.49 -3.06 -16.80
CA LEU A 107 21.15 -3.72 -18.08
C LEU A 107 22.38 -4.10 -18.91
N SER A 108 23.59 -3.84 -18.44
CA SER A 108 24.83 -4.18 -19.15
C SER A 108 25.04 -5.69 -19.39
N THR A 109 24.14 -6.52 -18.80
CA THR A 109 24.16 -7.99 -18.96
C THR A 109 23.23 -8.49 -20.08
N ILE A 110 22.44 -7.61 -20.71
CA ILE A 110 21.45 -8.00 -21.74
C ILE A 110 21.86 -7.36 -23.07
N GLY A 111 22.88 -7.87 -23.70
CA GLY A 111 23.23 -7.48 -25.06
C GLY A 111 24.74 -7.39 -25.30
N ASN A 112 25.15 -7.66 -26.54
CA ASN A 112 26.55 -7.50 -26.96
C ASN A 112 26.83 -5.98 -27.07
N PRO A 113 27.84 -5.40 -26.38
CA PRO A 113 28.02 -3.96 -26.26
C PRO A 113 28.42 -3.23 -27.57
N ASP A 114 28.63 -3.96 -28.66
CA ASP A 114 29.28 -3.44 -29.86
C ASP A 114 28.35 -3.01 -30.98
N THR A 115 27.07 -2.80 -30.73
CA THR A 115 26.14 -2.34 -31.77
C THR A 115 25.45 -1.02 -31.37
N ALA A 116 25.28 -0.10 -32.34
CA ALA A 116 24.55 1.17 -32.14
C ALA A 116 23.13 0.96 -31.59
N MET A 117 22.53 -0.22 -31.87
CA MET A 117 21.26 -0.63 -31.31
C MET A 117 21.35 -0.89 -29.80
N SER A 118 22.47 -1.41 -29.30
CA SER A 118 22.67 -1.66 -27.86
C SER A 118 22.88 -0.36 -27.09
N GLU A 119 23.57 0.63 -27.68
CA GLU A 119 23.74 1.96 -27.08
C GLU A 119 22.38 2.68 -26.97
N PHE A 120 21.60 2.70 -28.05
CA PHE A 120 20.27 3.29 -28.07
C PHE A 120 19.33 2.64 -27.04
N ALA A 121 19.33 1.31 -26.96
CA ALA A 121 18.53 0.57 -25.98
C ALA A 121 18.98 0.87 -24.55
N SER A 122 20.28 1.01 -24.29
CA SER A 122 20.82 1.32 -22.96
C SER A 122 20.44 2.73 -22.50
N GLU A 123 20.44 3.71 -23.42
CA GLU A 123 20.00 5.07 -23.11
C GLU A 123 18.50 5.14 -22.75
N ILE A 124 17.64 4.46 -23.53
CA ILE A 124 16.20 4.39 -23.21
C ILE A 124 16.02 3.72 -21.84
N ALA A 125 16.73 2.63 -21.59
CA ALA A 125 16.67 1.93 -20.31
C ALA A 125 17.12 2.81 -19.14
N GLN A 126 18.20 3.58 -19.29
CA GLN A 126 18.66 4.52 -18.27
C GLN A 126 17.65 5.64 -18.01
N GLN A 127 17.10 6.26 -19.08
CA GLN A 127 16.08 7.29 -18.92
C GLN A 127 14.81 6.74 -18.27
N THR A 128 14.35 5.56 -18.72
CA THR A 128 13.22 4.88 -18.11
C THR A 128 13.46 4.60 -16.63
N THR A 129 14.64 4.09 -16.28
CA THR A 129 14.99 3.77 -14.89
C THR A 129 15.06 5.02 -14.03
N SER A 130 15.60 6.13 -14.54
CA SER A 130 15.69 7.40 -13.80
C SER A 130 14.31 7.98 -13.52
N LEU A 131 13.45 8.10 -14.54
CA LEU A 131 12.08 8.57 -14.41
C LEU A 131 11.24 7.62 -13.54
N PHE A 132 11.36 6.32 -13.77
CA PHE A 132 10.67 5.31 -12.97
C PHE A 132 11.04 5.42 -11.49
N SER A 133 12.32 5.56 -11.15
CA SER A 133 12.77 5.70 -9.77
C SER A 133 12.23 6.97 -9.10
N GLN A 134 12.10 8.06 -9.85
CA GLN A 134 11.54 9.31 -9.37
C GLN A 134 10.05 9.19 -9.03
N TYR A 135 9.29 8.47 -9.86
CA TYR A 135 7.85 8.34 -9.70
C TYR A 135 7.41 7.03 -9.04
N LEU A 136 8.33 6.11 -8.74
CA LEU A 136 8.03 4.78 -8.19
C LEU A 136 7.10 4.79 -6.98
N ASN A 137 7.25 5.78 -6.09
CA ASN A 137 6.43 5.87 -4.89
C ASN A 137 4.96 6.21 -5.19
N TRP A 138 4.70 7.04 -6.21
CA TRP A 138 3.36 7.35 -6.67
C TRP A 138 2.68 6.13 -7.30
N PHE A 139 3.45 5.32 -8.05
CA PHE A 139 2.94 4.07 -8.62
C PHE A 139 2.67 3.02 -7.59
N ASN A 140 3.52 2.91 -6.58
CA ASN A 140 3.26 2.04 -5.43
C ASN A 140 1.92 2.38 -4.78
N LEU A 141 1.59 3.66 -4.64
CA LEU A 141 0.32 4.09 -4.06
C LEU A 141 -0.86 3.79 -4.99
N LEU A 142 -0.69 4.02 -6.30
CA LEU A 142 -1.72 3.74 -7.31
C LEU A 142 -1.99 2.24 -7.48
N ALA A 143 -1.00 1.38 -7.24
CA ALA A 143 -1.16 -0.06 -7.30
C ALA A 143 -2.10 -0.62 -6.20
N VAL A 144 -2.19 0.06 -5.04
CA VAL A 144 -3.00 -0.43 -3.91
C VAL A 144 -4.48 -0.59 -4.24
N PRO A 145 -5.17 0.38 -4.89
CA PRO A 145 -6.56 0.21 -5.31
C PRO A 145 -6.76 -0.94 -6.30
N ILE A 146 -5.77 -1.19 -7.17
CA ILE A 146 -5.83 -2.27 -8.18
C ILE A 146 -5.69 -3.63 -7.50
N VAL A 147 -4.80 -3.76 -6.52
CA VAL A 147 -4.71 -4.96 -5.69
C VAL A 147 -6.02 -5.20 -4.93
N ALA A 148 -6.65 -4.15 -4.40
CA ALA A 148 -7.95 -4.26 -3.74
C ALA A 148 -9.04 -4.73 -4.70
N LEU A 149 -9.03 -4.26 -5.95
CA LEU A 149 -9.95 -4.69 -7.01
C LEU A 149 -9.76 -6.16 -7.37
N MET A 150 -8.51 -6.61 -7.49
CA MET A 150 -8.18 -8.03 -7.70
C MET A 150 -8.70 -8.89 -6.55
N LEU A 151 -8.45 -8.51 -5.30
CA LEU A 151 -8.95 -9.23 -4.13
C LEU A 151 -10.49 -9.30 -4.13
N TRP A 152 -11.17 -8.20 -4.41
CA TRP A 152 -12.63 -8.16 -4.52
C TRP A 152 -13.15 -9.10 -5.63
N GLY A 153 -12.47 -9.14 -6.79
CA GLY A 153 -12.81 -10.03 -7.89
C GLY A 153 -12.61 -11.51 -7.58
N VAL A 154 -11.53 -11.86 -6.85
CA VAL A 154 -11.17 -13.25 -6.52
C VAL A 154 -11.96 -13.77 -5.31
N ILE A 155 -12.17 -12.91 -4.29
CA ILE A 155 -12.78 -13.33 -3.00
C ILE A 155 -14.29 -13.03 -2.97
N ARG A 156 -15.02 -13.30 -4.05
CA ARG A 156 -16.47 -13.06 -4.16
C ARG A 156 -17.31 -13.75 -3.07
N ARG A 157 -16.82 -14.86 -2.51
CA ARG A 157 -17.58 -15.70 -1.57
C ARG A 157 -17.75 -15.09 -0.18
N ASN A 158 -16.96 -14.08 0.22
CA ASN A 158 -16.99 -13.52 1.58
C ASN A 158 -17.97 -12.35 1.78
N ARG A 159 -18.80 -12.00 0.81
CA ARG A 159 -19.75 -10.88 0.84
C ARG A 159 -19.13 -9.52 1.25
N LYS A 160 -17.80 -9.40 1.23
CA LYS A 160 -17.10 -8.15 1.54
C LYS A 160 -17.21 -7.18 0.38
N THR A 161 -17.39 -5.90 0.68
CA THR A 161 -17.45 -4.84 -0.32
C THR A 161 -16.04 -4.48 -0.83
N TYR A 162 -15.97 -3.80 -1.98
CA TYR A 162 -14.70 -3.26 -2.49
C TYR A 162 -14.02 -2.35 -1.46
N ALA A 163 -14.78 -1.50 -0.76
CA ALA A 163 -14.25 -0.60 0.27
C ALA A 163 -13.58 -1.34 1.43
N GLU A 164 -14.10 -2.50 1.82
CA GLU A 164 -13.47 -3.34 2.86
C GLU A 164 -12.14 -3.94 2.39
N HIS A 165 -12.07 -4.40 1.13
CA HIS A 165 -10.81 -4.85 0.52
C HIS A 165 -9.82 -3.70 0.32
N LEU A 166 -10.30 -2.50 -0.04
CA LEU A 166 -9.48 -1.31 -0.19
C LEU A 166 -8.89 -0.88 1.17
N SER A 167 -9.70 -0.87 2.23
CA SER A 167 -9.21 -0.59 3.59
C SER A 167 -8.11 -1.56 4.03
N PHE A 168 -8.32 -2.86 3.76
CA PHE A 168 -7.32 -3.89 4.03
C PHE A 168 -6.02 -3.64 3.24
N ALA A 169 -6.11 -3.43 1.94
CA ALA A 169 -4.94 -3.19 1.10
C ALA A 169 -4.18 -1.92 1.53
N LEU A 170 -4.87 -0.81 1.83
CA LEU A 170 -4.27 0.43 2.29
C LEU A 170 -3.50 0.26 3.62
N TYR A 171 -4.08 -0.44 4.60
CA TYR A 171 -3.39 -0.71 5.87
C TYR A 171 -2.17 -1.58 5.66
N VAL A 172 -2.30 -2.67 4.93
CA VAL A 172 -1.24 -3.67 4.78
C VAL A 172 -0.09 -3.12 3.94
N TYR A 173 -0.36 -2.48 2.80
CA TYR A 173 0.69 -1.86 1.99
C TYR A 173 1.31 -0.63 2.66
N GLY A 174 0.51 0.20 3.35
CA GLY A 174 1.05 1.28 4.16
C GLY A 174 2.03 0.77 5.22
N HIS A 175 1.70 -0.32 5.89
CA HIS A 175 2.61 -0.91 6.88
C HIS A 175 3.87 -1.51 6.25
N ILE A 176 3.75 -2.13 5.08
CA ILE A 176 4.91 -2.60 4.29
C ILE A 176 5.81 -1.41 3.90
N PHE A 177 5.25 -0.25 3.54
CA PHE A 177 6.06 0.95 3.25
C PHE A 177 6.84 1.41 4.48
N LEU A 178 6.22 1.38 5.66
CA LEU A 178 6.88 1.72 6.91
C LEU A 178 8.00 0.73 7.25
N LEU A 179 7.75 -0.58 7.13
CA LEU A 179 8.75 -1.62 7.34
C LEU A 179 9.93 -1.49 6.36
N LYS A 180 9.65 -1.18 5.09
CA LYS A 180 10.70 -0.89 4.10
C LYS A 180 11.54 0.31 4.48
N ALA A 181 10.93 1.38 4.97
CA ALA A 181 11.65 2.56 5.45
C ALA A 181 12.60 2.21 6.60
N ILE A 182 12.14 1.42 7.57
CA ILE A 182 12.96 0.93 8.69
C ILE A 182 14.12 0.09 8.20
N LEU A 183 13.89 -0.87 7.30
CA LEU A 183 14.94 -1.74 6.75
C LEU A 183 16.00 -0.97 5.97
N ILE A 184 15.63 0.06 5.21
CA ILE A 184 16.57 0.93 4.49
C ILE A 184 17.48 1.68 5.49
N VAL A 185 16.95 2.16 6.61
CA VAL A 185 17.76 2.80 7.65
C VAL A 185 18.70 1.82 8.33
N LEU A 186 18.22 0.62 8.61
CA LEU A 186 19.00 -0.44 9.26
C LEU A 186 20.08 -1.06 8.35
N ASP A 187 19.96 -0.92 7.04
CA ASP A 187 21.01 -1.39 6.09
C ASP A 187 22.34 -0.66 6.25
N ARG A 188 22.36 0.58 6.80
CA ARG A 188 23.61 1.35 6.94
C ARG A 188 24.60 0.79 7.95
N PRO A 189 24.20 0.48 9.20
CA PRO A 189 25.12 -0.02 10.21
C PRO A 189 25.45 -1.50 10.07
N VAL A 190 24.75 -2.25 9.22
CA VAL A 190 24.89 -3.71 9.12
C VAL A 190 25.63 -4.09 7.84
N PRO A 191 26.61 -5.00 7.86
CA PRO A 191 27.37 -5.42 6.68
C PRO A 191 26.55 -6.27 5.69
N ILE A 192 25.35 -6.71 6.09
CA ILE A 192 24.43 -7.50 5.28
C ILE A 192 23.32 -6.59 4.74
N ARG A 193 23.04 -6.64 3.45
CA ARG A 193 21.92 -5.89 2.85
C ARG A 193 20.58 -6.50 3.24
N LEU A 194 19.96 -5.97 4.30
CA LEU A 194 18.68 -6.42 4.81
C LEU A 194 17.55 -6.20 3.79
N THR A 195 17.71 -5.22 2.90
CA THR A 195 16.74 -4.92 1.82
C THR A 195 16.54 -6.08 0.84
N VAL A 196 17.52 -7.02 0.73
CA VAL A 196 17.36 -8.24 -0.07
C VAL A 196 16.21 -9.13 0.46
N PHE A 197 15.92 -9.07 1.76
CA PHE A 197 14.86 -9.86 2.38
C PHE A 197 13.45 -9.23 2.24
N ILE A 198 13.34 -8.00 1.72
CA ILE A 198 12.07 -7.29 1.57
C ILE A 198 10.98 -8.12 0.84
N PRO A 199 11.26 -8.79 -0.30
CA PRO A 199 10.23 -9.58 -0.98
C PRO A 199 9.69 -10.72 -0.11
N TYR A 200 10.57 -11.43 0.59
CA TYR A 200 10.21 -12.55 1.46
C TYR A 200 9.39 -12.08 2.67
N LEU A 201 9.85 -11.04 3.35
CA LEU A 201 9.13 -10.42 4.47
C LEU A 201 7.76 -9.89 4.03
N THR A 202 7.68 -9.32 2.82
CA THR A 202 6.41 -8.86 2.24
C THR A 202 5.44 -10.03 2.05
N LEU A 203 5.88 -11.15 1.47
CA LEU A 203 5.03 -12.33 1.27
C LEU A 203 4.54 -12.93 2.60
N VAL A 204 5.44 -13.06 3.57
CA VAL A 204 5.09 -13.56 4.91
C VAL A 204 4.06 -12.64 5.57
N TYR A 205 4.30 -11.34 5.54
CA TYR A 205 3.40 -10.35 6.14
C TYR A 205 2.03 -10.32 5.45
N LEU A 206 1.99 -10.35 4.12
CA LEU A 206 0.75 -10.42 3.34
C LEU A 206 -0.05 -11.69 3.67
N SER A 207 0.63 -12.84 3.79
CA SER A 207 -0.01 -14.11 4.14
C SER A 207 -0.63 -14.06 5.53
N TRP A 208 0.11 -13.50 6.50
CA TRP A 208 -0.37 -13.35 7.87
C TRP A 208 -1.56 -12.37 7.96
N ALA A 209 -1.47 -11.22 7.29
CA ALA A 209 -2.54 -10.24 7.24
C ALA A 209 -3.81 -10.82 6.60
N ALA A 210 -3.66 -11.55 5.48
CA ALA A 210 -4.77 -12.18 4.78
C ALA A 210 -5.41 -13.29 5.64
N TRP A 211 -4.60 -14.09 6.34
CA TRP A 211 -5.12 -15.10 7.26
C TRP A 211 -6.00 -14.49 8.36
N GLY A 212 -5.52 -13.43 8.99
CA GLY A 212 -6.28 -12.72 10.02
C GLY A 212 -7.58 -12.07 9.50
N MET A 213 -7.54 -11.45 8.31
CA MET A 213 -8.68 -10.74 7.72
C MET A 213 -9.75 -11.67 7.16
N TYR A 214 -9.35 -12.72 6.44
CA TYR A 214 -10.29 -13.58 5.72
C TYR A 214 -10.65 -14.85 6.50
N ARG A 215 -9.95 -15.15 7.59
CA ARG A 215 -10.16 -16.33 8.45
C ARG A 215 -10.28 -17.63 7.65
N ARG A 216 -9.47 -17.76 6.62
CA ARG A 216 -9.36 -18.95 5.77
C ARG A 216 -8.17 -19.81 6.21
N SER A 217 -8.10 -21.02 5.65
CA SER A 217 -6.93 -21.90 5.78
C SER A 217 -5.65 -21.13 5.39
N ILE A 218 -4.51 -21.46 6.00
CA ILE A 218 -3.22 -20.85 5.73
C ILE A 218 -2.86 -20.93 4.23
N TRP A 219 -3.19 -22.00 3.56
CA TRP A 219 -2.94 -22.19 2.13
C TRP A 219 -3.66 -21.18 1.25
N TRP A 220 -4.93 -20.86 1.55
CA TRP A 220 -5.67 -19.81 0.85
C TRP A 220 -5.07 -18.43 1.12
N SER A 221 -4.59 -18.20 2.33
CA SER A 221 -3.97 -16.93 2.70
C SER A 221 -2.64 -16.72 1.98
N MET A 222 -1.85 -17.78 1.83
CA MET A 222 -0.62 -17.77 1.03
C MET A 222 -0.94 -17.51 -0.45
N LEU A 223 -1.98 -18.17 -1.01
CA LEU A 223 -2.41 -17.91 -2.38
C LEU A 223 -2.81 -16.44 -2.59
N TYR A 224 -3.58 -15.86 -1.67
CA TYR A 224 -3.95 -14.44 -1.75
C TYR A 224 -2.73 -13.52 -1.66
N ALA A 225 -1.77 -13.83 -0.80
CA ALA A 225 -0.52 -13.09 -0.70
C ALA A 225 0.29 -13.13 -2.00
N VAL A 226 0.41 -14.30 -2.59
CA VAL A 226 1.10 -14.49 -3.89
C VAL A 226 0.38 -13.71 -4.99
N LEU A 227 -0.96 -13.78 -5.06
CA LEU A 227 -1.74 -13.00 -6.04
C LEU A 227 -1.57 -11.49 -5.83
N MET A 228 -1.60 -11.00 -4.58
CA MET A 228 -1.35 -9.60 -4.26
C MET A 228 0.05 -9.17 -4.70
N PHE A 229 1.05 -10.00 -4.43
CA PHE A 229 2.44 -9.73 -4.80
C PHE A 229 2.63 -9.72 -6.31
N ILE A 230 2.09 -10.72 -7.02
CA ILE A 230 2.14 -10.79 -8.49
C ILE A 230 1.42 -9.60 -9.12
N THR A 231 0.22 -9.25 -8.65
CA THR A 231 -0.54 -8.10 -9.16
C THR A 231 0.29 -6.82 -9.00
N PHE A 232 0.95 -6.65 -7.86
CA PHE A 232 1.79 -5.50 -7.59
C PHE A 232 3.01 -5.44 -8.54
N ILE A 233 3.69 -6.57 -8.77
CA ILE A 233 4.82 -6.65 -9.72
C ILE A 233 4.35 -6.40 -11.15
N LEU A 234 3.24 -7.01 -11.58
CA LEU A 234 2.68 -6.78 -12.91
C LEU A 234 2.37 -5.30 -13.18
N MET A 235 1.80 -4.61 -12.19
CA MET A 235 1.55 -3.17 -12.29
C MET A 235 2.85 -2.37 -12.48
N ILE A 236 3.90 -2.72 -11.76
CA ILE A 236 5.22 -2.10 -11.90
C ILE A 236 5.76 -2.33 -13.32
N VAL A 237 5.71 -3.57 -13.82
CA VAL A 237 6.22 -3.94 -15.15
C VAL A 237 5.44 -3.24 -16.26
N ILE A 238 4.10 -3.26 -16.20
CA ILE A 238 3.23 -2.59 -17.19
C ILE A 238 3.55 -1.10 -17.23
N PHE A 239 3.69 -0.47 -16.07
CA PHE A 239 4.00 0.94 -16.01
C PHE A 239 5.39 1.27 -16.59
N ALA A 240 6.43 0.51 -16.21
CA ALA A 240 7.77 0.69 -16.77
C ALA A 240 7.77 0.51 -18.28
N SER A 241 7.01 -0.46 -18.81
CA SER A 241 6.86 -0.70 -20.23
C SER A 241 6.17 0.47 -20.97
N ILE A 242 5.09 1.01 -20.40
CA ILE A 242 4.39 2.17 -20.95
C ILE A 242 5.33 3.39 -20.98
N LEU A 243 6.06 3.63 -19.90
CA LEU A 243 7.02 4.74 -19.83
C LEU A 243 8.12 4.59 -20.87
N SER A 244 8.67 3.39 -21.06
CA SER A 244 9.68 3.11 -22.09
C SER A 244 9.14 3.38 -23.51
N LEU A 245 7.90 2.97 -23.80
CA LEU A 245 7.26 3.22 -25.08
C LEU A 245 7.02 4.71 -25.33
N ILE A 246 6.64 5.46 -24.32
CA ILE A 246 6.47 6.93 -24.42
C ILE A 246 7.82 7.60 -24.72
N ILE A 247 8.89 7.23 -24.02
CA ILE A 247 10.23 7.79 -24.25
C ILE A 247 10.69 7.47 -25.68
N LEU A 248 10.50 6.23 -26.12
CA LEU A 248 10.83 5.79 -27.47
C LEU A 248 10.06 6.62 -28.53
N ALA A 249 8.75 6.80 -28.35
CA ALA A 249 7.90 7.56 -29.26
C ALA A 249 8.35 9.03 -29.34
N ILE A 250 8.67 9.66 -28.21
CA ILE A 250 9.17 11.05 -28.17
C ILE A 250 10.48 11.17 -28.94
N ARG A 251 11.41 10.23 -28.76
CA ARG A 251 12.70 10.25 -29.48
C ARG A 251 12.56 10.02 -30.99
N LEU A 252 11.60 9.18 -31.41
CA LEU A 252 11.37 8.95 -32.84
C LEU A 252 10.72 10.15 -33.56
N VAL A 253 10.01 11.01 -32.81
CA VAL A 253 9.32 12.18 -33.37
C VAL A 253 10.19 13.44 -33.35
N PHE A 254 11.04 13.60 -32.33
CA PHE A 254 11.78 14.84 -32.05
C PHE A 254 13.32 14.67 -32.05
N GLY A 255 13.84 13.46 -32.16
CA GLY A 255 15.27 13.16 -32.26
C GLY A 255 15.65 12.86 -33.67
#